data_fb8244b6af85ebc180075620fa84ae5c
#
_entry.id   fb8244b6af85ebc180075620fa84ae5c
#
_cell.length_a   1.000
_cell.length_b   1.000
_cell.length_c   1.000
_cell.angle_alpha   90.00
_cell.angle_beta   90.00
_cell.angle_gamma   90.00
#
_symmetry.space_group_name_H-M   'P 1'
#
loop_
_entity.id
_entity.type
_entity.pdbx_description
1 polymer ?
#
loop_
_entity_poly.entity_id
_entity_poly.type
_entity_poly.pdbx_seq_one_letter_code
_entity_poly.pdbx_strand_id
1 'polypeptide(L)'
;LIDWGLAEFYHAGVEYNVRVASRHYKGPELLINLRQYDYSLDLWSVGCVLASIMFAVEPLFKGDSNTDQLIKIAQIMGTEDLMQYLRKYGLLLPDEYKGLLKNFPRKPWSKFISESNLFKCPPQAVDLLDNLLVYDHQKRLTAAEALEHPFFKL
;
A
#
# COMPACT_ATOMS: atom_id res chain seq x y z
N LEU A 1 -12.86 0.18 -15.50
CA LEU A 1 -11.41 0.29 -15.61
C LEU A 1 -11.06 0.94 -16.96
N ILE A 2 -10.22 1.96 -16.93
CA ILE A 2 -9.80 2.75 -18.09
C ILE A 2 -8.30 3.02 -18.00
N ASP A 3 -7.71 3.53 -19.10
CA ASP A 3 -6.32 3.98 -19.21
C ASP A 3 -5.29 2.86 -18.94
N TRP A 4 -5.06 2.08 -19.98
CA TRP A 4 -4.08 0.98 -20.00
C TRP A 4 -2.64 1.44 -20.35
N GLY A 5 -2.37 2.75 -20.34
CA GLY A 5 -1.08 3.33 -20.75
C GLY A 5 0.13 2.89 -19.91
N LEU A 6 -0.10 2.39 -18.70
CA LEU A 6 0.94 1.85 -17.82
C LEU A 6 0.80 0.32 -17.60
N ALA A 7 -0.09 -0.34 -18.35
CA ALA A 7 -0.24 -1.79 -18.27
C ALA A 7 1.00 -2.47 -18.87
N GLU A 8 1.44 -3.55 -18.25
CA GLU A 8 2.59 -4.34 -18.68
C GLU A 8 2.28 -5.84 -18.53
N PHE A 9 2.88 -6.66 -19.39
CA PHE A 9 2.82 -8.10 -19.26
C PHE A 9 3.71 -8.57 -18.12
N TYR A 10 3.15 -9.37 -17.21
CA TYR A 10 3.91 -9.93 -16.10
C TYR A 10 4.56 -11.27 -16.48
N HIS A 11 5.86 -11.37 -16.20
CA HIS A 11 6.64 -12.60 -16.31
C HIS A 11 7.44 -12.79 -15.02
N ALA A 12 7.29 -13.95 -14.38
CA ALA A 12 7.98 -14.24 -13.12
C ALA A 12 9.51 -14.14 -13.27
N GLY A 13 10.18 -13.51 -12.31
CA GLY A 13 11.64 -13.33 -12.29
C GLY A 13 12.17 -12.20 -13.17
N VAL A 14 11.31 -11.49 -13.89
CA VAL A 14 11.69 -10.31 -14.68
C VAL A 14 11.73 -9.07 -13.79
N GLU A 15 12.70 -8.20 -14.04
CA GLU A 15 12.77 -6.89 -13.41
C GLU A 15 12.00 -5.85 -14.22
N TYR A 16 11.18 -5.06 -13.51
CA TYR A 16 10.34 -4.01 -14.09
C TYR A 16 10.78 -2.61 -13.67
N ASN A 17 10.31 -1.62 -14.42
CA ASN A 17 10.55 -0.22 -14.10
C ASN A 17 9.74 0.18 -12.85
N VAL A 18 10.40 0.77 -11.85
CA VAL A 18 9.73 1.28 -10.64
C VAL A 18 9.14 2.69 -10.83
N ARG A 19 9.41 3.35 -11.97
CA ARG A 19 8.83 4.66 -12.29
C ARG A 19 7.47 4.52 -12.98
N VAL A 20 6.58 3.77 -12.36
CA VAL A 20 5.22 3.49 -12.82
C VAL A 20 4.22 3.91 -11.74
N ALA A 21 2.93 3.84 -12.02
CA ALA A 21 1.82 4.26 -11.18
C ALA A 21 1.82 5.75 -10.80
N SER A 22 0.67 6.26 -10.40
CA SER A 22 0.55 7.60 -9.83
C SER A 22 1.10 7.61 -8.40
N ARG A 23 1.85 8.66 -8.03
CA ARG A 23 2.63 8.74 -6.79
C ARG A 23 1.88 8.27 -5.55
N HIS A 24 0.68 8.76 -5.34
CA HIS A 24 -0.08 8.51 -4.11
C HIS A 24 -0.60 7.08 -3.97
N TYR A 25 -0.54 6.30 -5.05
CA TYR A 25 -0.99 4.91 -5.13
C TYR A 25 0.17 3.93 -5.30
N LYS A 26 1.43 4.42 -5.35
CA LYS A 26 2.62 3.56 -5.45
C LYS A 26 2.73 2.66 -4.23
N GLY A 27 2.91 1.37 -4.48
CA GLY A 27 3.27 0.42 -3.43
C GLY A 27 4.67 0.69 -2.87
N PRO A 28 4.94 0.28 -1.60
CA PRO A 28 6.25 0.45 -0.98
C PRO A 28 7.37 -0.21 -1.80
N GLU A 29 7.11 -1.31 -2.50
CA GLU A 29 8.06 -1.98 -3.39
C GLU A 29 8.64 -1.04 -4.45
N LEU A 30 7.83 -0.18 -5.06
CA LEU A 30 8.32 0.80 -6.04
C LEU A 30 9.19 1.88 -5.39
N LEU A 31 8.84 2.29 -4.17
CA LEU A 31 9.51 3.38 -3.45
C LEU A 31 10.87 2.95 -2.86
N ILE A 32 11.08 1.65 -2.66
CA ILE A 32 12.34 1.07 -2.19
C ILE A 32 13.15 0.40 -3.32
N ASN A 33 12.78 0.64 -4.58
CA ASN A 33 13.44 0.09 -5.77
C ASN A 33 13.43 -1.45 -5.86
N LEU A 34 12.41 -2.13 -5.32
CA LEU A 34 12.20 -3.56 -5.56
C LEU A 34 11.64 -3.73 -6.97
N ARG A 35 12.49 -4.18 -7.90
CA ARG A 35 12.16 -4.27 -9.32
C ARG A 35 11.41 -5.54 -9.71
N GLN A 36 11.53 -6.60 -8.90
CA GLN A 36 10.80 -7.84 -9.09
C GLN A 36 9.47 -7.81 -8.32
N TYR A 37 8.58 -6.89 -8.72
CA TYR A 37 7.22 -6.83 -8.19
C TYR A 37 6.25 -7.58 -9.13
N ASP A 38 5.04 -7.82 -8.66
CA ASP A 38 4.04 -8.65 -9.34
C ASP A 38 2.63 -8.02 -9.27
N TYR A 39 1.61 -8.81 -9.54
CA TYR A 39 0.20 -8.41 -9.48
C TYR A 39 -0.22 -7.81 -8.13
N SER A 40 0.48 -8.12 -7.04
CA SER A 40 0.17 -7.58 -5.70
C SER A 40 0.35 -6.06 -5.62
N LEU A 41 1.12 -5.45 -6.54
CA LEU A 41 1.22 -4.00 -6.65
C LEU A 41 -0.15 -3.35 -6.88
N ASP A 42 -0.97 -3.93 -7.76
CA ASP A 42 -2.30 -3.40 -8.05
C ASP A 42 -3.22 -3.50 -6.84
N LEU A 43 -3.05 -4.56 -6.02
CA LEU A 43 -3.83 -4.73 -4.78
C LEU A 43 -3.49 -3.68 -3.71
N TRP A 44 -2.24 -3.20 -3.66
CA TRP A 44 -1.90 -2.03 -2.84
C TRP A 44 -2.67 -0.78 -3.32
N SER A 45 -2.67 -0.53 -4.63
CA SER A 45 -3.38 0.61 -5.21
C SER A 45 -4.89 0.53 -4.94
N VAL A 46 -5.48 -0.66 -5.05
CA VAL A 46 -6.89 -0.91 -4.67
C VAL A 46 -7.11 -0.60 -3.18
N GLY A 47 -6.21 -1.02 -2.31
CA GLY A 47 -6.25 -0.69 -0.88
C GLY A 47 -6.24 0.82 -0.62
N CYS A 48 -5.41 1.58 -1.35
CA CYS A 48 -5.37 3.04 -1.26
C CYS A 48 -6.72 3.67 -1.68
N VAL A 49 -7.33 3.19 -2.77
CA VAL A 49 -8.64 3.67 -3.23
C VAL A 49 -9.74 3.33 -2.22
N LEU A 50 -9.75 2.09 -1.72
CA LEU A 50 -10.71 1.65 -0.71
C LEU A 50 -10.64 2.52 0.54
N ALA A 51 -9.42 2.77 1.05
CA ALA A 51 -9.22 3.64 2.20
C ALA A 51 -9.70 5.07 1.97
N SER A 52 -9.45 5.62 0.77
CA SER A 52 -9.92 6.96 0.41
C SER A 52 -11.44 7.07 0.45
N ILE A 53 -12.15 6.05 -0.05
CA ILE A 53 -13.62 5.97 -0.02
C ILE A 53 -14.14 5.83 1.42
N MET A 54 -13.53 4.89 2.19
CA MET A 54 -13.94 4.60 3.57
C MET A 54 -13.78 5.81 4.47
N PHE A 55 -12.61 6.45 4.43
CA PHE A 55 -12.25 7.52 5.35
C PHE A 55 -12.60 8.92 4.82
N ALA A 56 -13.11 9.03 3.60
CA ALA A 56 -13.39 10.31 2.92
C ALA A 56 -12.15 11.23 2.88
N VAL A 57 -10.98 10.64 2.62
CA VAL A 57 -9.68 11.32 2.51
C VAL A 57 -9.03 10.93 1.17
N GLU A 58 -8.72 11.89 0.33
CA GLU A 58 -8.10 11.62 -0.97
C GLU A 58 -6.88 12.54 -1.18
N PRO A 59 -5.72 11.92 -1.39
CA PRO A 59 -5.38 10.51 -1.20
C PRO A 59 -5.11 10.17 0.27
N LEU A 60 -5.14 8.87 0.64
CA LEU A 60 -4.79 8.42 1.99
C LEU A 60 -3.33 8.77 2.34
N PHE A 61 -2.40 8.50 1.41
CA PHE A 61 -0.98 8.79 1.56
C PHE A 61 -0.61 9.94 0.61
N LYS A 62 -0.50 11.15 1.16
CA LYS A 62 -0.23 12.37 0.38
C LYS A 62 1.22 12.80 0.51
N GLY A 63 2.10 12.24 -0.31
CA GLY A 63 3.50 12.62 -0.39
C GLY A 63 3.79 13.62 -1.51
N ASP A 64 4.67 14.57 -1.25
CA ASP A 64 5.07 15.61 -2.21
C ASP A 64 6.19 15.13 -3.16
N SER A 65 6.90 14.07 -2.79
CA SER A 65 7.91 13.35 -3.57
C SER A 65 7.80 11.85 -3.36
N ASN A 66 8.55 11.02 -4.10
CA ASN A 66 8.61 9.58 -3.83
C ASN A 66 9.17 9.29 -2.44
N THR A 67 10.20 10.04 -2.02
CA THR A 67 10.78 9.93 -0.68
C THR A 67 9.74 10.27 0.40
N ASP A 68 9.04 11.40 0.24
CA ASP A 68 7.98 11.79 1.18
C ASP A 68 6.80 10.81 1.15
N GLN A 69 6.50 10.21 0.01
CA GLN A 69 5.44 9.20 -0.12
C GLN A 69 5.67 8.00 0.80
N LEU A 70 6.88 7.44 0.84
CA LEU A 70 7.20 6.34 1.75
C LEU A 70 7.15 6.79 3.22
N ILE A 71 7.56 8.03 3.51
CA ILE A 71 7.46 8.60 4.86
C ILE A 71 5.98 8.71 5.28
N LYS A 72 5.09 9.19 4.40
CA LYS A 72 3.64 9.26 4.67
C LYS A 72 3.04 7.88 4.90
N ILE A 73 3.46 6.88 4.14
CA ILE A 73 3.07 5.49 4.36
C ILE A 73 3.54 5.05 5.76
N ALA A 74 4.81 5.26 6.10
CA ALA A 74 5.36 4.86 7.38
C ALA A 74 4.72 5.58 8.58
N GLN A 75 4.29 6.83 8.44
CA GLN A 75 3.56 7.58 9.46
C GLN A 75 2.19 6.96 9.83
N ILE A 76 1.63 6.16 8.95
CA ILE A 76 0.34 5.45 9.16
C ILE A 76 0.59 3.97 9.46
N MET A 77 1.36 3.31 8.60
CA MET A 77 1.56 1.86 8.65
C MET A 77 2.62 1.41 9.66
N GLY A 78 3.41 2.35 10.20
CA GLY A 78 4.52 2.07 11.10
C GLY A 78 5.83 1.79 10.37
N THR A 79 6.94 2.12 11.03
CA THR A 79 8.29 1.94 10.48
C THR A 79 8.81 0.52 10.74
N GLU A 80 8.42 -0.12 11.84
CA GLU A 80 8.93 -1.45 12.19
C GLU A 80 8.58 -2.50 11.12
N ASP A 81 7.33 -2.51 10.65
CA ASP A 81 6.88 -3.43 9.59
C ASP A 81 7.61 -3.19 8.27
N LEU A 82 7.92 -1.92 7.93
CA LEU A 82 8.76 -1.58 6.79
C LEU A 82 10.18 -2.14 6.95
N MET A 83 10.78 -2.01 8.14
CA MET A 83 12.13 -2.53 8.40
C MET A 83 12.17 -4.06 8.36
N GLN A 84 11.11 -4.73 8.82
CA GLN A 84 10.96 -6.18 8.70
C GLN A 84 10.87 -6.60 7.22
N TYR A 85 10.12 -5.86 6.42
CA TYR A 85 10.01 -6.09 4.98
C TYR A 85 11.38 -5.97 4.29
N LEU A 86 12.13 -4.90 4.57
CA LEU A 86 13.49 -4.71 4.03
C LEU A 86 14.41 -5.88 4.42
N ARG A 87 14.42 -6.27 5.71
CA ARG A 87 15.23 -7.38 6.20
C ARG A 87 14.89 -8.71 5.52
N LYS A 88 13.60 -9.00 5.36
CA LYS A 88 13.12 -10.24 4.73
C LYS A 88 13.65 -10.44 3.31
N TYR A 89 13.70 -9.37 2.53
CA TYR A 89 14.12 -9.40 1.13
C TYR A 89 15.58 -8.96 0.91
N GLY A 90 16.34 -8.74 1.99
CA GLY A 90 17.73 -8.29 1.90
C GLY A 90 17.89 -6.93 1.22
N LEU A 91 16.89 -6.08 1.32
CA LEU A 91 16.87 -4.76 0.68
C LEU A 91 17.49 -3.70 1.60
N LEU A 92 18.26 -2.80 1.00
CA LEU A 92 18.76 -1.63 1.70
C LEU A 92 17.81 -0.45 1.48
N LEU A 93 17.55 0.29 2.56
CA LEU A 93 16.82 1.54 2.43
C LEU A 93 17.70 2.52 1.63
N PRO A 94 17.18 3.09 0.52
CA PRO A 94 17.93 4.06 -0.27
C PRO A 94 18.45 5.23 0.57
N ASP A 95 19.62 5.77 0.22
CA ASP A 95 20.31 6.81 1.00
C ASP A 95 19.47 8.08 1.18
N GLU A 96 18.60 8.37 0.24
CA GLU A 96 17.66 9.49 0.29
C GLU A 96 16.71 9.49 1.49
N TYR A 97 16.54 8.34 2.15
CA TYR A 97 15.71 8.21 3.35
C TYR A 97 16.48 8.37 4.66
N LYS A 98 17.83 8.42 4.59
CA LYS A 98 18.67 8.56 5.79
C LYS A 98 18.34 9.85 6.55
N GLY A 99 18.04 9.70 7.83
CA GLY A 99 17.68 10.81 8.72
C GLY A 99 16.27 11.37 8.54
N LEU A 100 15.54 10.97 7.48
CA LEU A 100 14.16 11.41 7.23
C LEU A 100 13.14 10.42 7.77
N LEU A 101 13.40 9.13 7.61
CA LEU A 101 12.52 8.08 8.11
C LEU A 101 12.74 7.92 9.63
N LYS A 102 11.76 8.39 10.41
CA LYS A 102 11.74 8.28 11.87
C LYS A 102 11.06 6.96 12.29
N ASN A 103 11.19 6.60 13.56
CA ASN A 103 10.44 5.50 14.12
C ASN A 103 8.99 5.94 14.40
N PHE A 104 8.06 5.55 13.52
CA PHE A 104 6.63 5.81 13.65
C PHE A 104 5.92 4.54 14.09
N PRO A 105 5.05 4.61 15.12
CA PRO A 105 4.18 3.49 15.46
C PRO A 105 3.07 3.34 14.41
N ARG A 106 2.62 2.09 14.17
CA ARG A 106 1.44 1.82 13.35
C ARG A 106 0.21 2.49 13.97
N LYS A 107 -0.57 3.21 13.16
CA LYS A 107 -1.85 3.77 13.58
C LYS A 107 -2.97 2.77 13.32
N PRO A 108 -3.85 2.49 14.28
CA PRO A 108 -5.03 1.68 14.04
C PRO A 108 -5.99 2.43 13.12
N TRP A 109 -6.69 1.72 12.25
CA TRP A 109 -7.66 2.30 11.31
C TRP A 109 -8.80 3.03 12.01
N SER A 110 -9.12 2.66 13.26
CA SER A 110 -10.11 3.34 14.09
C SER A 110 -9.83 4.84 14.27
N LYS A 111 -8.58 5.31 14.12
CA LYS A 111 -8.23 6.73 14.16
C LYS A 111 -8.73 7.52 12.95
N PHE A 112 -9.08 6.84 11.87
CA PHE A 112 -9.60 7.44 10.64
C PHE A 112 -11.13 7.34 10.54
N ILE A 113 -11.76 6.63 11.48
CA ILE A 113 -13.21 6.44 11.55
C ILE A 113 -13.81 7.53 12.44
N SER A 114 -14.83 8.19 11.94
CA SER A 114 -15.62 9.22 12.61
C SER A 114 -17.11 8.97 12.42
N GLU A 115 -17.96 9.68 13.11
CA GLU A 115 -19.42 9.59 12.93
C GLU A 115 -19.85 9.79 11.46
N SER A 116 -19.16 10.68 10.75
CA SER A 116 -19.48 11.01 9.35
C SER A 116 -19.15 9.92 8.35
N ASN A 117 -18.25 8.99 8.66
CA ASN A 117 -17.83 7.91 7.75
C ASN A 117 -18.03 6.50 8.31
N LEU A 118 -18.55 6.36 9.53
CA LEU A 118 -18.75 5.08 10.20
C LEU A 118 -19.53 4.07 9.34
N PHE A 119 -20.55 4.55 8.62
CA PHE A 119 -21.37 3.71 7.75
C PHE A 119 -20.60 3.11 6.55
N LYS A 120 -19.44 3.71 6.19
CA LYS A 120 -18.53 3.20 5.15
C LYS A 120 -17.46 2.25 5.69
N CYS A 121 -17.39 2.07 7.00
CA CYS A 121 -16.33 1.35 7.69
C CYS A 121 -16.86 0.13 8.48
N PRO A 122 -17.67 -0.77 7.88
CA PRO A 122 -18.05 -1.98 8.57
C PRO A 122 -16.80 -2.82 8.87
N PRO A 123 -16.82 -3.68 9.91
CA PRO A 123 -15.66 -4.48 10.31
C PRO A 123 -15.02 -5.24 9.15
N GLN A 124 -15.82 -5.79 8.24
CA GLN A 124 -15.33 -6.52 7.08
C GLN A 124 -14.57 -5.64 6.08
N ALA A 125 -14.97 -4.37 5.92
CA ALA A 125 -14.24 -3.43 5.07
C ALA A 125 -12.87 -3.05 5.68
N VAL A 126 -12.83 -2.87 6.99
CA VAL A 126 -11.58 -2.60 7.73
C VAL A 126 -10.65 -3.80 7.65
N ASP A 127 -11.17 -5.01 7.79
CA ASP A 127 -10.40 -6.25 7.68
C ASP A 127 -9.84 -6.44 6.25
N LEU A 128 -10.66 -6.23 5.21
CA LEU A 128 -10.18 -6.25 3.83
C LEU A 128 -9.05 -5.23 3.61
N LEU A 129 -9.24 -4.01 4.10
CA LEU A 129 -8.23 -2.96 4.00
C LEU A 129 -6.91 -3.36 4.67
N ASP A 130 -6.97 -3.98 5.84
CA ASP A 130 -5.79 -4.45 6.60
C ASP A 130 -5.02 -5.54 5.83
N ASN A 131 -5.70 -6.34 5.03
CA ASN A 131 -5.11 -7.39 4.19
C ASN A 131 -4.60 -6.90 2.82
N LEU A 132 -5.07 -5.74 2.35
CA LEU A 132 -4.59 -5.10 1.12
C LEU A 132 -3.39 -4.18 1.38
N LEU A 133 -3.45 -3.35 2.44
CA LEU A 133 -2.38 -2.42 2.80
C LEU A 133 -1.35 -3.11 3.71
N VAL A 134 -0.56 -3.99 3.14
CA VAL A 134 0.55 -4.71 3.78
C VAL A 134 1.84 -4.37 3.06
N TYR A 135 2.94 -4.05 3.78
CA TYR A 135 4.24 -3.77 3.17
C TYR A 135 4.75 -4.96 2.34
N ASP A 136 4.69 -6.14 2.91
CA ASP A 136 5.15 -7.37 2.27
C ASP A 136 4.19 -7.78 1.16
N HIS A 137 4.60 -7.53 -0.09
CA HIS A 137 3.79 -7.81 -1.27
C HIS A 137 3.37 -9.29 -1.38
N GLN A 138 4.16 -10.23 -0.82
CA GLN A 138 3.83 -11.66 -0.81
C GLN A 138 2.82 -12.03 0.30
N LYS A 139 2.48 -11.11 1.19
CA LYS A 139 1.46 -11.30 2.24
C LYS A 139 0.15 -10.59 1.93
N ARG A 140 0.11 -9.75 0.90
CA ARG A 140 -1.15 -9.14 0.45
C ARG A 140 -2.05 -10.20 -0.14
N LEU A 141 -3.35 -10.03 0.03
CA LEU A 141 -4.33 -10.85 -0.68
C LEU A 141 -4.10 -10.74 -2.19
N THR A 142 -4.19 -11.87 -2.86
CA THR A 142 -4.36 -11.90 -4.30
C THR A 142 -5.76 -11.39 -4.68
N ALA A 143 -5.98 -11.03 -5.94
CA ALA A 143 -7.30 -10.60 -6.40
C ALA A 143 -8.36 -11.69 -6.20
N ALA A 144 -8.00 -12.96 -6.41
CA ALA A 144 -8.90 -14.10 -6.20
C ALA A 144 -9.28 -14.24 -4.71
N GLU A 145 -8.31 -14.19 -3.80
CA GLU A 145 -8.55 -14.25 -2.36
C GLU A 145 -9.36 -13.04 -1.87
N ALA A 146 -9.09 -11.85 -2.39
CA ALA A 146 -9.84 -10.65 -2.04
C ALA A 146 -11.32 -10.78 -2.46
N LEU A 147 -11.62 -11.36 -3.63
CA LEU A 147 -13.01 -11.60 -4.07
C LEU A 147 -13.76 -12.60 -3.18
N GLU A 148 -13.04 -13.53 -2.54
CA GLU A 148 -13.60 -14.48 -1.58
C GLU A 148 -13.75 -13.89 -0.16
N HIS A 149 -13.28 -12.67 0.07
CA HIS A 149 -13.32 -12.03 1.38
C HIS A 149 -14.77 -11.80 1.86
N PRO A 150 -15.06 -11.94 3.16
CA PRO A 150 -16.41 -11.72 3.73
C PRO A 150 -17.05 -10.37 3.39
N PHE A 151 -16.24 -9.36 3.09
CA PHE A 151 -16.72 -8.06 2.61
C PHE A 151 -17.62 -8.15 1.36
N PHE A 152 -17.34 -9.12 0.47
CA PHE A 152 -18.11 -9.32 -0.77
C PHE A 152 -19.19 -10.40 -0.65
N LYS A 153 -19.28 -11.08 0.51
CA LYS A 153 -20.30 -12.10 0.78
C LYS A 153 -21.46 -11.49 1.57
N LEU A 154 -22.22 -10.62 0.93
CA LEU A 154 -23.46 -10.04 1.48
C LEU A 154 -24.65 -10.94 1.16
#